data_518d890b12cbc37caa22f586f33f4a73
#
_entry.id   518d890b12cbc37caa22f586f33f4a73
#
_cell.length_a   1.000
_cell.length_b   1.000
_cell.length_c   1.000
_cell.angle_alpha   90.00
_cell.angle_beta   90.00
_cell.angle_gamma   90.00
#
_symmetry.space_group_name_H-M   'P 1'
#
loop_
_entity.id
_entity.type
_entity.pdbx_description
1 polymer ?
#
loop_
_entity_poly.entity_id
_entity_poly.type
_entity_poly.pdbx_seq_one_letter_code
_entity_poly.pdbx_strand_id
1 'polypeptide(L)'
;MATETIGTLDYNEIVFPKLGIDLHVNSTAFSIGGLDIQWYGILITLGLVLAMIYAFTQVKKYGLNPDRVLDCIIGGIIGGVVGARAYYVLLNWSDYAGDWKSIFNIRGGGLAIYGGIIGSLLVGFLVAKIRKVKFLPLLDIVGIGFLLGQGIGRWGNFFNQEAFGCNTDSLFGMSGGRIQEWITDQYPSTTYFANFGTTLDASQPVHPCFLYESLWCLLGFLLLAIFAKKIRRYDGQIFLIYICWYGAERAVVESLRTDSLVIGNVRVSQILAITCVVISIILQIAIGTKVKRMGVDYRMYKDTNESKQMLAEYEAAKFVKKPEDDTNEDTASTDEVAETDTTDSSESDETPAETDTNQTEKE
;
A
#
# COMPACT_ATOMS: atom_id res chain seq x y z
N MET A 1 27.01 -4.24 29.07
CA MET A 1 26.26 -3.03 29.44
C MET A 1 24.94 -3.53 30.01
N ALA A 2 24.54 -3.09 31.20
CA ALA A 2 23.25 -3.45 31.73
C ALA A 2 22.18 -2.88 30.78
N THR A 3 21.31 -3.72 30.28
CA THR A 3 20.13 -3.31 29.53
C THR A 3 19.25 -2.54 30.52
N GLU A 4 19.03 -1.26 30.27
CA GLU A 4 18.07 -0.49 31.06
C GLU A 4 16.70 -1.16 30.94
N THR A 5 16.15 -1.59 32.08
CA THR A 5 14.78 -2.13 32.14
C THR A 5 13.80 -1.00 31.90
N ILE A 6 12.91 -1.19 30.93
CA ILE A 6 11.85 -0.24 30.60
C ILE A 6 10.72 -0.46 31.60
N GLY A 7 10.26 0.64 32.23
CA GLY A 7 9.07 0.62 33.10
C GLY A 7 7.80 0.28 32.31
N THR A 8 6.67 0.21 33.01
CA THR A 8 5.35 0.06 32.37
C THR A 8 5.02 1.33 31.59
N LEU A 9 4.69 1.17 30.31
CA LEU A 9 4.34 2.25 29.40
C LEU A 9 2.83 2.41 29.28
N ASP A 10 2.39 3.63 28.98
CA ASP A 10 0.99 3.87 28.64
C ASP A 10 0.61 3.16 27.33
N TYR A 11 -0.65 2.79 27.16
CA TYR A 11 -1.15 2.02 26.03
C TYR A 11 -0.76 2.59 24.65
N ASN A 12 -0.70 3.91 24.51
CA ASN A 12 -0.36 4.61 23.28
C ASN A 12 1.09 5.14 23.26
N GLU A 13 1.90 4.79 24.24
CA GLU A 13 3.29 5.20 24.32
C GLU A 13 4.19 4.24 23.55
N ILE A 14 5.16 4.81 22.82
CA ILE A 14 6.21 4.07 22.10
C ILE A 14 7.53 4.74 22.43
N VAL A 15 8.50 3.97 22.89
CA VAL A 15 9.83 4.46 23.24
C VAL A 15 10.91 3.76 22.42
N PHE A 16 11.96 4.53 22.07
CA PHE A 16 13.22 4.02 21.53
C PHE A 16 14.33 4.39 22.55
N PRO A 17 14.59 3.54 23.53
CA PRO A 17 15.39 3.91 24.71
C PRO A 17 16.77 4.41 24.34
N LYS A 18 17.48 3.74 23.43
CA LYS A 18 18.85 4.12 23.01
C LYS A 18 18.91 5.39 22.17
N LEU A 19 17.81 5.82 21.59
CA LEU A 19 17.71 7.06 20.84
C LEU A 19 17.18 8.21 21.67
N GLY A 20 16.69 7.95 22.90
CA GLY A 20 16.04 8.95 23.74
C GLY A 20 14.76 9.52 23.12
N ILE A 21 14.06 8.71 22.31
CA ILE A 21 12.81 9.11 21.64
C ILE A 21 11.65 8.48 22.39
N ASP A 22 10.68 9.34 22.76
CA ASP A 22 9.45 8.98 23.40
C ASP A 22 8.29 9.61 22.62
N LEU A 23 7.31 8.78 22.21
CA LEU A 23 6.23 9.17 21.32
C LEU A 23 4.88 8.67 21.87
N HIS A 24 3.90 9.55 21.88
CA HIS A 24 2.51 9.17 22.10
C HIS A 24 1.81 8.97 20.76
N VAL A 25 1.43 7.71 20.45
CA VAL A 25 0.96 7.32 19.12
C VAL A 25 -0.40 6.61 19.23
N ASN A 26 -1.45 7.27 18.77
CA ASN A 26 -2.77 6.65 18.66
C ASN A 26 -2.91 5.92 17.31
N SER A 27 -3.47 4.70 17.31
CA SER A 27 -3.79 3.98 16.08
C SER A 27 -4.93 4.63 15.29
N THR A 28 -5.85 5.33 15.97
CA THR A 28 -6.94 6.10 15.34
C THR A 28 -6.42 7.47 14.94
N ALA A 29 -6.54 7.80 13.66
CA ALA A 29 -6.14 9.11 13.14
C ALA A 29 -7.19 10.18 13.48
N PHE A 30 -8.46 9.88 13.22
CA PHE A 30 -9.61 10.74 13.54
C PHE A 30 -10.91 9.94 13.45
N SER A 31 -12.00 10.51 14.02
CA SER A 31 -13.33 9.91 13.98
C SER A 31 -14.33 10.82 13.26
N ILE A 32 -15.12 10.26 12.35
CA ILE A 32 -16.19 10.98 11.63
C ILE A 32 -17.50 10.25 11.84
N GLY A 33 -18.49 10.92 12.45
CA GLY A 33 -19.83 10.34 12.64
C GLY A 33 -19.85 9.02 13.38
N GLY A 34 -18.93 8.82 14.35
CA GLY A 34 -18.80 7.58 15.12
C GLY A 34 -18.03 6.45 14.39
N LEU A 35 -17.44 6.74 13.23
CA LEU A 35 -16.54 5.83 12.54
C LEU A 35 -15.09 6.24 12.76
N ASP A 36 -14.31 5.35 13.36
CA ASP A 36 -12.88 5.57 13.61
C ASP A 36 -12.05 5.24 12.36
N ILE A 37 -11.34 6.24 11.87
CA ILE A 37 -10.41 6.09 10.75
C ILE A 37 -9.02 5.78 11.32
N GLN A 38 -8.52 4.59 11.01
CA GLN A 38 -7.23 4.10 11.49
C GLN A 38 -6.08 4.58 10.59
N TRP A 39 -4.93 4.94 11.19
CA TRP A 39 -3.71 5.26 10.45
C TRP A 39 -3.29 4.16 9.49
N TYR A 40 -3.50 2.90 9.86
CA TYR A 40 -3.20 1.75 9.02
C TYR A 40 -3.93 1.82 7.67
N GLY A 41 -5.23 2.14 7.68
CA GLY A 41 -6.02 2.29 6.45
C GLY A 41 -5.56 3.47 5.59
N ILE A 42 -5.23 4.60 6.22
CA ILE A 42 -4.71 5.80 5.52
C ILE A 42 -3.39 5.48 4.82
N LEU A 43 -2.45 4.84 5.53
CA LEU A 43 -1.12 4.54 5.01
C LEU A 43 -1.15 3.51 3.89
N ILE A 44 -1.99 2.47 3.99
CA ILE A 44 -2.18 1.51 2.89
C ILE A 44 -2.77 2.22 1.67
N THR A 45 -3.78 3.07 1.86
CA THR A 45 -4.40 3.83 0.77
C THR A 45 -3.40 4.79 0.13
N LEU A 46 -2.62 5.51 0.93
CA LEU A 46 -1.56 6.39 0.46
C LEU A 46 -0.51 5.61 -0.35
N GLY A 47 -0.06 4.47 0.17
CA GLY A 47 0.88 3.59 -0.51
C GLY A 47 0.34 3.09 -1.85
N LEU A 48 -0.94 2.71 -1.91
CA LEU A 48 -1.61 2.31 -3.15
C LEU A 48 -1.68 3.46 -4.16
N VAL A 49 -2.12 4.64 -3.73
CA VAL A 49 -2.21 5.82 -4.61
C VAL A 49 -0.85 6.20 -5.18
N LEU A 50 0.19 6.25 -4.35
CA LEU A 50 1.55 6.56 -4.80
C LEU A 50 2.11 5.49 -5.74
N ALA A 51 1.85 4.20 -5.46
CA ALA A 51 2.20 3.11 -6.34
C ALA A 51 1.49 3.22 -7.71
N MET A 52 0.21 3.59 -7.72
CA MET A 52 -0.56 3.85 -8.94
C MET A 52 0.01 5.03 -9.73
N ILE A 53 0.28 6.16 -9.06
CA ILE A 53 0.91 7.33 -9.71
C ILE A 53 2.21 6.91 -10.38
N TYR A 54 3.08 6.21 -9.66
CA TYR A 54 4.32 5.69 -10.23
C TYR A 54 4.03 4.78 -11.44
N ALA A 55 3.14 3.80 -11.30
CA ALA A 55 2.80 2.85 -12.35
C ALA A 55 2.36 3.58 -13.64
N PHE A 56 1.46 4.57 -13.55
CA PHE A 56 0.99 5.32 -14.71
C PHE A 56 2.08 6.14 -15.41
N THR A 57 3.11 6.59 -14.68
CA THR A 57 4.29 7.23 -15.31
C THR A 57 5.13 6.24 -16.14
N GLN A 58 4.98 4.94 -15.89
CA GLN A 58 5.77 3.89 -16.55
C GLN A 58 5.01 3.13 -17.63
N VAL A 59 3.68 3.05 -17.57
CA VAL A 59 2.83 2.20 -18.44
C VAL A 59 3.21 2.30 -19.91
N LYS A 60 3.27 3.52 -20.46
CA LYS A 60 3.65 3.75 -21.87
C LYS A 60 5.08 3.34 -22.20
N LYS A 61 6.02 3.49 -21.25
CA LYS A 61 7.43 3.10 -21.41
C LYS A 61 7.61 1.58 -21.48
N TYR A 62 6.62 0.83 -20.95
CA TYR A 62 6.54 -0.62 -21.04
C TYR A 62 5.70 -1.11 -22.22
N GLY A 63 5.20 -0.19 -23.06
CA GLY A 63 4.44 -0.50 -24.25
C GLY A 63 2.98 -0.88 -23.98
N LEU A 64 2.42 -0.44 -22.85
CA LEU A 64 1.05 -0.78 -22.44
C LEU A 64 0.11 0.42 -22.59
N ASN A 65 -1.18 0.13 -22.82
CA ASN A 65 -2.24 1.15 -22.87
C ASN A 65 -2.68 1.51 -21.45
N PRO A 66 -2.62 2.80 -21.04
CA PRO A 66 -2.96 3.22 -19.69
C PRO A 66 -4.38 2.87 -19.24
N ASP A 67 -5.39 3.07 -20.10
CA ASP A 67 -6.78 2.81 -19.75
C ASP A 67 -7.02 1.31 -19.50
N ARG A 68 -6.44 0.45 -20.34
CA ARG A 68 -6.53 -1.00 -20.19
C ARG A 68 -5.80 -1.48 -18.93
N VAL A 69 -4.67 -0.84 -18.59
CA VAL A 69 -3.92 -1.14 -17.36
C VAL A 69 -4.72 -0.73 -16.13
N LEU A 70 -5.44 0.41 -16.19
CA LEU A 70 -6.33 0.84 -15.11
C LEU A 70 -7.38 -0.24 -14.81
N ASP A 71 -8.03 -0.78 -15.84
CA ASP A 71 -9.00 -1.86 -15.68
C ASP A 71 -8.38 -3.09 -15.01
N CYS A 72 -7.14 -3.44 -15.37
CA CYS A 72 -6.43 -4.56 -14.75
C CYS A 72 -6.13 -4.32 -13.27
N ILE A 73 -5.74 -3.09 -12.90
CA ILE A 73 -5.47 -2.71 -11.51
C ILE A 73 -6.76 -2.74 -10.69
N ILE A 74 -7.84 -2.14 -11.20
CA ILE A 74 -9.16 -2.16 -10.55
C ILE A 74 -9.63 -3.61 -10.36
N GLY A 75 -9.54 -4.42 -11.41
CA GLY A 75 -9.88 -5.84 -11.33
C GLY A 75 -9.04 -6.58 -10.31
N GLY A 76 -7.74 -6.30 -10.24
CA GLY A 76 -6.83 -6.85 -9.24
C GLY A 76 -7.19 -6.45 -7.82
N ILE A 77 -7.55 -5.18 -7.58
CA ILE A 77 -7.99 -4.71 -6.25
C ILE A 77 -9.27 -5.42 -5.82
N ILE A 78 -10.28 -5.46 -6.69
CA ILE A 78 -11.55 -6.13 -6.40
C ILE A 78 -11.31 -7.63 -6.15
N GLY A 79 -10.52 -8.28 -7.02
CA GLY A 79 -10.15 -9.68 -6.87
C GLY A 79 -9.39 -9.94 -5.57
N GLY A 80 -8.56 -9.00 -5.14
CA GLY A 80 -7.83 -9.05 -3.88
C GLY A 80 -8.75 -9.05 -2.66
N VAL A 81 -9.68 -8.11 -2.60
CA VAL A 81 -10.64 -8.02 -1.48
C VAL A 81 -11.53 -9.26 -1.42
N VAL A 82 -12.10 -9.66 -2.56
CA VAL A 82 -12.96 -10.85 -2.64
C VAL A 82 -12.17 -12.12 -2.30
N GLY A 83 -10.96 -12.26 -2.83
CA GLY A 83 -10.11 -13.40 -2.57
C GLY A 83 -9.66 -13.50 -1.12
N ALA A 84 -9.28 -12.36 -0.50
CA ALA A 84 -8.91 -12.31 0.91
C ALA A 84 -10.07 -12.78 1.81
N ARG A 85 -11.29 -12.32 1.53
CA ARG A 85 -12.48 -12.73 2.28
C ARG A 85 -12.84 -14.19 2.04
N ALA A 86 -12.88 -14.60 0.78
CA ALA A 86 -13.22 -15.98 0.42
C ALA A 86 -12.27 -16.99 1.07
N TYR A 87 -10.96 -16.73 1.03
CA TYR A 87 -9.95 -17.59 1.65
C TYR A 87 -10.12 -17.67 3.17
N TYR A 88 -10.36 -16.53 3.83
CA TYR A 88 -10.59 -16.51 5.27
C TYR A 88 -11.83 -17.29 5.66
N VAL A 89 -12.96 -17.06 4.99
CA VAL A 89 -14.23 -17.78 5.24
C VAL A 89 -14.09 -19.29 5.00
N LEU A 90 -13.37 -19.69 3.95
CA LEU A 90 -13.13 -21.12 3.65
C LEU A 90 -12.32 -21.81 4.75
N LEU A 91 -11.33 -21.12 5.33
CA LEU A 91 -10.52 -21.71 6.42
C LEU A 91 -11.25 -21.74 7.77
N ASN A 92 -12.22 -20.85 7.96
CA ASN A 92 -13.00 -20.76 9.21
C ASN A 92 -14.48 -21.08 8.93
N TRP A 93 -14.74 -22.06 8.07
CA TRP A 93 -16.11 -22.35 7.60
C TRP A 93 -17.10 -22.65 8.74
N SER A 94 -16.65 -23.27 9.83
CA SER A 94 -17.47 -23.56 11.00
C SER A 94 -18.15 -22.31 11.58
N ASP A 95 -17.47 -21.15 11.54
CA ASP A 95 -17.93 -19.91 12.12
C ASP A 95 -18.96 -19.18 11.23
N TYR A 96 -19.01 -19.56 9.96
CA TYR A 96 -19.86 -18.95 8.93
C TYR A 96 -20.99 -19.85 8.43
N ALA A 97 -20.97 -21.14 8.81
CA ALA A 97 -21.98 -22.09 8.41
C ALA A 97 -23.35 -21.72 8.98
N GLY A 98 -24.29 -21.36 8.10
CA GLY A 98 -25.66 -20.95 8.49
C GLY A 98 -25.89 -19.44 8.55
N ASP A 99 -24.87 -18.60 8.53
CA ASP A 99 -24.99 -17.13 8.46
C ASP A 99 -24.31 -16.56 7.21
N TRP A 100 -25.02 -16.62 6.08
CA TRP A 100 -24.53 -16.09 4.81
C TRP A 100 -24.28 -14.56 4.82
N LYS A 101 -24.93 -13.80 5.73
CA LYS A 101 -24.72 -12.36 5.86
C LYS A 101 -23.34 -12.05 6.44
N SER A 102 -22.90 -12.83 7.40
CA SER A 102 -21.57 -12.70 7.99
C SER A 102 -20.45 -12.97 6.98
N ILE A 103 -20.70 -13.80 5.93
CA ILE A 103 -19.72 -14.05 4.87
C ILE A 103 -19.33 -12.73 4.15
N PHE A 104 -20.27 -11.81 3.95
CA PHE A 104 -20.03 -10.54 3.25
C PHE A 104 -19.60 -9.39 4.18
N ASN A 105 -19.62 -9.60 5.49
CA ASN A 105 -19.22 -8.58 6.45
C ASN A 105 -17.68 -8.51 6.56
N ILE A 106 -17.07 -7.57 5.85
CA ILE A 106 -15.61 -7.32 5.89
C ILE A 106 -15.21 -6.27 6.94
N ARG A 107 -16.18 -5.56 7.56
CA ARG A 107 -15.89 -4.51 8.54
C ARG A 107 -15.37 -5.05 9.87
N GLY A 108 -15.80 -6.23 10.25
CA GLY A 108 -15.34 -6.91 11.46
C GLY A 108 -13.98 -7.62 11.31
N GLY A 109 -13.24 -7.37 10.21
CA GLY A 109 -11.99 -8.08 9.91
C GLY A 109 -12.21 -9.38 9.14
N GLY A 110 -11.32 -10.36 9.31
CA GLY A 110 -11.42 -11.66 8.64
C GLY A 110 -11.06 -11.58 7.15
N LEU A 111 -9.87 -11.01 6.87
CA LEU A 111 -9.26 -10.95 5.54
C LEU A 111 -7.90 -11.68 5.58
N ALA A 112 -7.74 -12.70 4.76
CA ALA A 112 -6.50 -13.48 4.69
C ALA A 112 -5.61 -12.99 3.55
N ILE A 113 -4.38 -12.63 3.85
CA ILE A 113 -3.43 -12.05 2.90
C ILE A 113 -3.15 -12.97 1.71
N TYR A 114 -3.03 -14.27 1.93
CA TYR A 114 -2.79 -15.24 0.84
C TYR A 114 -3.94 -15.28 -0.15
N GLY A 115 -5.19 -15.23 0.35
CA GLY A 115 -6.37 -15.12 -0.50
C GLY A 115 -6.39 -13.83 -1.30
N GLY A 116 -5.95 -12.72 -0.69
CA GLY A 116 -5.80 -11.43 -1.36
C GLY A 116 -4.80 -11.47 -2.52
N ILE A 117 -3.62 -12.07 -2.31
CA ILE A 117 -2.61 -12.21 -3.34
C ILE A 117 -3.11 -13.09 -4.50
N ILE A 118 -3.67 -14.27 -4.18
CA ILE A 118 -4.21 -15.20 -5.18
C ILE A 118 -5.34 -14.54 -5.98
N GLY A 119 -6.29 -13.91 -5.29
CA GLY A 119 -7.41 -13.23 -5.92
C GLY A 119 -7.00 -12.06 -6.81
N SER A 120 -6.06 -11.23 -6.35
CA SER A 120 -5.53 -10.12 -7.14
C SER A 120 -4.84 -10.59 -8.42
N LEU A 121 -3.99 -11.62 -8.32
CA LEU A 121 -3.28 -12.16 -9.48
C LEU A 121 -4.23 -12.84 -10.45
N LEU A 122 -5.18 -13.63 -9.96
CA LEU A 122 -6.14 -14.36 -10.79
C LEU A 122 -7.05 -13.40 -11.56
N VAL A 123 -7.71 -12.48 -10.86
CA VAL A 123 -8.65 -11.53 -11.49
C VAL A 123 -7.88 -10.51 -12.34
N GLY A 124 -6.75 -10.01 -11.87
CA GLY A 124 -5.89 -9.12 -12.64
C GLY A 124 -5.41 -9.77 -13.94
N PHE A 125 -5.00 -11.04 -13.90
CA PHE A 125 -4.65 -11.81 -15.11
C PHE A 125 -5.85 -12.01 -16.05
N LEU A 126 -7.02 -12.34 -15.50
CA LEU A 126 -8.24 -12.53 -16.29
C LEU A 126 -8.64 -11.24 -17.01
N VAL A 127 -8.64 -10.11 -16.30
CA VAL A 127 -8.92 -8.80 -16.90
C VAL A 127 -7.86 -8.43 -17.92
N ALA A 128 -6.57 -8.69 -17.65
CA ALA A 128 -5.50 -8.46 -18.61
C ALA A 128 -5.72 -9.26 -19.91
N LYS A 129 -6.16 -10.51 -19.81
CA LYS A 129 -6.50 -11.36 -20.95
C LYS A 129 -7.69 -10.79 -21.74
N ILE A 130 -8.77 -10.38 -21.06
CA ILE A 130 -9.95 -9.78 -21.69
C ILE A 130 -9.59 -8.45 -22.38
N ARG A 131 -8.83 -7.60 -21.69
CA ARG A 131 -8.41 -6.27 -22.22
C ARG A 131 -7.22 -6.34 -23.16
N LYS A 132 -6.71 -7.55 -23.46
CA LYS A 132 -5.55 -7.79 -24.33
C LYS A 132 -4.28 -7.06 -23.84
N VAL A 133 -4.06 -7.00 -22.52
CA VAL A 133 -2.85 -6.47 -21.91
C VAL A 133 -1.84 -7.59 -21.73
N LYS A 134 -0.60 -7.35 -22.13
CA LYS A 134 0.49 -8.32 -21.87
C LYS A 134 0.82 -8.32 -20.38
N PHE A 135 0.67 -9.46 -19.75
CA PHE A 135 0.71 -9.59 -18.30
C PHE A 135 2.13 -9.44 -17.72
N LEU A 136 3.15 -9.96 -18.39
CA LEU A 136 4.54 -9.88 -17.89
C LEU A 136 5.07 -8.44 -17.81
N PRO A 137 4.93 -7.57 -18.83
CA PRO A 137 5.28 -6.15 -18.70
C PRO A 137 4.46 -5.43 -17.61
N LEU A 138 3.19 -5.82 -17.40
CA LEU A 138 2.36 -5.27 -16.33
C LEU A 138 2.91 -5.65 -14.97
N LEU A 139 3.29 -6.92 -14.77
CA LEU A 139 3.90 -7.39 -13.52
C LEU A 139 5.21 -6.67 -13.21
N ASP A 140 6.03 -6.35 -14.22
CA ASP A 140 7.26 -5.57 -14.02
C ASP A 140 6.99 -4.20 -13.38
N ILE A 141 5.92 -3.52 -13.80
CA ILE A 141 5.53 -2.22 -13.25
C ILE A 141 4.94 -2.39 -11.85
N VAL A 142 4.06 -3.38 -11.69
CA VAL A 142 3.36 -3.67 -10.43
C VAL A 142 4.35 -4.08 -9.34
N GLY A 143 5.38 -4.88 -9.67
CA GLY A 143 6.41 -5.28 -8.71
C GLY A 143 7.17 -4.10 -8.10
N ILE A 144 7.50 -3.07 -8.91
CA ILE A 144 8.12 -1.84 -8.40
C ILE A 144 7.13 -1.07 -7.52
N GLY A 145 5.87 -0.95 -7.97
CA GLY A 145 4.82 -0.28 -7.21
C GLY A 145 4.54 -0.95 -5.87
N PHE A 146 4.62 -2.29 -5.81
CA PHE A 146 4.45 -3.03 -4.56
C PHE A 146 5.51 -2.68 -3.53
N LEU A 147 6.79 -2.52 -3.91
CA LEU A 147 7.83 -2.10 -2.97
C LEU A 147 7.51 -0.76 -2.33
N LEU A 148 6.99 0.21 -3.11
CA LEU A 148 6.59 1.50 -2.57
C LEU A 148 5.40 1.36 -1.60
N GLY A 149 4.35 0.65 -2.03
CA GLY A 149 3.16 0.42 -1.20
C GLY A 149 3.47 -0.34 0.09
N GLN A 150 4.30 -1.39 0.00
CA GLN A 150 4.75 -2.17 1.15
C GLN A 150 5.57 -1.31 2.12
N GLY A 151 6.55 -0.55 1.61
CA GLY A 151 7.38 0.31 2.45
C GLY A 151 6.57 1.34 3.25
N ILE A 152 5.56 1.95 2.63
CA ILE A 152 4.67 2.90 3.31
C ILE A 152 3.71 2.17 4.26
N GLY A 153 3.13 1.05 3.82
CA GLY A 153 2.17 0.27 4.61
C GLY A 153 2.73 -0.25 5.93
N ARG A 154 4.05 -0.53 6.00
CA ARG A 154 4.72 -0.97 7.24
C ARG A 154 4.64 0.04 8.38
N TRP A 155 4.49 1.32 8.10
CA TRP A 155 4.24 2.31 9.14
C TRP A 155 2.87 2.13 9.81
N GLY A 156 1.92 1.48 9.16
CA GLY A 156 0.67 1.06 9.80
C GLY A 156 0.89 0.12 10.99
N ASN A 157 1.86 -0.81 10.88
CA ASN A 157 2.24 -1.68 11.98
C ASN A 157 2.87 -0.90 13.15
N PHE A 158 3.60 0.17 12.87
CA PHE A 158 4.12 1.08 13.89
C PHE A 158 2.99 1.72 14.71
N PHE A 159 1.98 2.32 14.03
CA PHE A 159 0.84 2.93 14.71
C PHE A 159 0.01 1.93 15.51
N ASN A 160 -0.06 0.68 15.04
CA ASN A 160 -0.74 -0.40 15.75
C ASN A 160 0.12 -1.06 16.84
N GLN A 161 1.42 -0.77 16.88
CA GLN A 161 2.41 -1.44 17.75
C GLN A 161 2.39 -2.98 17.57
N GLU A 162 2.32 -3.43 16.31
CA GLU A 162 2.22 -4.84 15.94
C GLU A 162 3.36 -5.28 15.04
N ALA A 163 3.46 -6.59 14.74
CA ALA A 163 4.47 -7.14 13.84
C ALA A 163 5.92 -6.84 14.28
N PHE A 164 6.16 -6.80 15.57
CA PHE A 164 7.49 -6.63 16.16
C PHE A 164 8.26 -7.95 16.24
N GLY A 165 9.56 -7.87 16.54
CA GLY A 165 10.43 -9.03 16.67
C GLY A 165 10.71 -9.41 18.12
N CYS A 166 11.64 -10.37 18.30
CA CYS A 166 12.14 -10.74 19.63
C CYS A 166 12.89 -9.59 20.32
N ASN A 167 13.23 -9.76 21.59
CA ASN A 167 14.01 -8.77 22.34
C ASN A 167 15.35 -8.48 21.68
N THR A 168 15.79 -7.23 21.75
CA THR A 168 17.00 -6.77 21.09
C THR A 168 17.73 -5.69 21.90
N ASP A 169 19.04 -5.71 21.79
CA ASP A 169 19.91 -4.64 22.29
C ASP A 169 20.39 -3.71 21.15
N SER A 170 19.69 -3.71 20.00
CA SER A 170 20.01 -2.85 18.85
C SER A 170 19.75 -1.37 19.16
N LEU A 171 20.41 -0.48 18.38
CA LEU A 171 20.21 0.97 18.49
C LEU A 171 18.76 1.38 18.28
N PHE A 172 18.07 0.69 17.37
CA PHE A 172 16.66 0.96 17.00
C PHE A 172 15.67 0.13 17.80
N GLY A 173 16.10 -0.58 18.85
CA GLY A 173 15.18 -1.33 19.71
C GLY A 173 14.06 -0.42 20.23
N MET A 174 12.81 -0.87 20.13
CA MET A 174 11.64 -0.13 20.57
C MET A 174 10.87 -0.90 21.63
N SER A 175 10.08 -0.19 22.43
CA SER A 175 9.03 -0.76 23.27
C SER A 175 7.76 0.07 23.14
N GLY A 176 6.64 -0.45 23.60
CA GLY A 176 5.38 0.28 23.59
C GLY A 176 4.36 -0.39 24.50
N GLY A 177 3.37 0.37 24.96
CA GLY A 177 2.38 -0.14 25.90
C GLY A 177 1.62 -1.34 25.38
N ARG A 178 1.20 -1.33 24.10
CA ARG A 178 0.52 -2.49 23.46
C ARG A 178 1.46 -3.67 23.26
N ILE A 179 2.74 -3.41 23.01
CA ILE A 179 3.76 -4.48 22.88
C ILE A 179 3.93 -5.16 24.24
N GLN A 180 4.04 -4.38 25.32
CA GLN A 180 4.16 -4.91 26.68
C GLN A 180 2.92 -5.71 27.10
N GLU A 181 1.72 -5.19 26.82
CA GLU A 181 0.46 -5.87 27.07
C GLU A 181 0.41 -7.20 26.28
N TRP A 182 0.69 -7.18 25.00
CA TRP A 182 0.71 -8.39 24.15
C TRP A 182 1.70 -9.44 24.68
N ILE A 183 2.92 -9.03 25.05
CA ILE A 183 3.93 -9.94 25.61
C ILE A 183 3.41 -10.54 26.92
N THR A 184 2.83 -9.73 27.79
CA THR A 184 2.33 -10.17 29.11
C THR A 184 1.18 -11.15 28.96
N ASP A 185 0.25 -10.89 28.04
CA ASP A 185 -0.96 -11.70 27.86
C ASP A 185 -0.71 -12.99 27.07
N GLN A 186 0.09 -12.92 26.02
CA GLN A 186 0.25 -14.02 25.06
C GLN A 186 1.44 -14.92 25.39
N TYR A 187 2.51 -14.37 25.97
CA TYR A 187 3.75 -15.12 26.19
C TYR A 187 3.59 -16.38 27.03
N PRO A 188 2.82 -16.40 28.15
CA PRO A 188 2.71 -17.61 28.98
C PRO A 188 1.98 -18.78 28.33
N SER A 189 1.18 -18.52 27.27
CA SER A 189 0.22 -19.48 26.72
C SER A 189 0.62 -20.07 25.36
N THR A 190 1.64 -19.53 24.68
CA THR A 190 1.94 -19.94 23.32
C THR A 190 3.07 -20.97 23.25
N THR A 191 2.75 -22.16 22.74
CA THR A 191 3.67 -23.20 22.26
C THR A 191 4.75 -22.68 21.31
N TYR A 192 4.54 -21.52 20.72
CA TYR A 192 5.47 -20.84 19.81
C TYR A 192 6.84 -20.59 20.45
N PHE A 193 6.86 -19.99 21.63
CA PHE A 193 8.11 -19.65 22.33
C PHE A 193 8.84 -20.87 22.88
N ALA A 194 8.09 -21.88 23.32
CA ALA A 194 8.66 -23.17 23.76
C ALA A 194 9.39 -23.89 22.61
N ASN A 195 8.87 -23.81 21.37
CA ASN A 195 9.45 -24.49 20.23
C ASN A 195 10.70 -23.82 19.65
N PHE A 196 10.87 -22.50 19.84
CA PHE A 196 12.02 -21.76 19.29
C PHE A 196 13.03 -21.30 20.36
N GLY A 197 12.80 -21.63 21.63
CA GLY A 197 13.69 -21.29 22.74
C GLY A 197 13.86 -19.77 22.97
N THR A 198 12.99 -18.96 22.38
CA THR A 198 12.98 -17.51 22.54
C THR A 198 12.13 -17.14 23.77
N THR A 199 12.73 -16.45 24.71
CA THR A 199 12.03 -15.82 25.81
C THR A 199 11.76 -14.36 25.43
N LEU A 200 10.54 -13.87 25.70
CA LEU A 200 10.20 -12.45 25.56
C LEU A 200 10.05 -11.85 26.96
N ASP A 201 10.68 -10.69 27.12
CA ASP A 201 10.61 -9.89 28.32
C ASP A 201 9.98 -8.53 27.96
N ALA A 202 8.83 -8.23 28.56
CA ALA A 202 8.11 -6.98 28.32
C ALA A 202 8.89 -5.74 28.77
N SER A 203 9.85 -5.92 29.70
CA SER A 203 10.72 -4.84 30.18
C SER A 203 11.91 -4.55 29.26
N GLN A 204 12.09 -5.32 28.19
CA GLN A 204 13.18 -5.19 27.23
C GLN A 204 12.68 -4.69 25.88
N PRO A 205 13.50 -3.88 25.14
CA PRO A 205 13.14 -3.47 23.79
C PRO A 205 13.04 -4.66 22.86
N VAL A 206 12.22 -4.53 21.81
CA VAL A 206 12.02 -5.51 20.73
C VAL A 206 12.52 -4.98 19.39
N HIS A 207 12.79 -5.88 18.44
CA HIS A 207 13.15 -5.48 17.06
C HIS A 207 12.00 -4.76 16.36
N PRO A 208 12.21 -3.53 15.84
CA PRO A 208 11.21 -2.79 15.05
C PRO A 208 11.15 -3.34 13.61
N CYS A 209 10.58 -4.53 13.43
CA CYS A 209 10.54 -5.20 12.13
C CYS A 209 9.89 -4.34 11.05
N PHE A 210 8.87 -3.52 11.41
CA PHE A 210 8.25 -2.57 10.49
C PHE A 210 9.27 -1.61 9.84
N LEU A 211 10.24 -1.14 10.62
CA LEU A 211 11.26 -0.20 10.16
C LEU A 211 12.23 -0.89 9.18
N TYR A 212 12.67 -2.11 9.51
CA TYR A 212 13.57 -2.88 8.66
C TYR A 212 12.92 -3.19 7.31
N GLU A 213 11.67 -3.69 7.35
CA GLU A 213 10.88 -4.00 6.16
C GLU A 213 10.57 -2.74 5.33
N SER A 214 10.25 -1.62 5.98
CA SER A 214 9.99 -0.35 5.30
C SER A 214 11.24 0.16 4.56
N LEU A 215 12.38 0.26 5.26
CA LEU A 215 13.62 0.74 4.67
C LEU A 215 14.09 -0.14 3.51
N TRP A 216 14.00 -1.46 3.66
CA TRP A 216 14.36 -2.40 2.60
C TRP A 216 13.46 -2.26 1.37
N CYS A 217 12.15 -2.18 1.57
CA CYS A 217 11.21 -1.99 0.47
C CYS A 217 11.40 -0.64 -0.24
N LEU A 218 11.59 0.45 0.50
CA LEU A 218 11.82 1.78 -0.09
C LEU A 218 13.17 1.84 -0.83
N LEU A 219 14.22 1.22 -0.29
CA LEU A 219 15.49 1.07 -1.00
C LEU A 219 15.33 0.28 -2.30
N GLY A 220 14.62 -0.85 -2.26
CA GLY A 220 14.32 -1.66 -3.44
C GLY A 220 13.52 -0.88 -4.48
N PHE A 221 12.50 -0.12 -4.04
CA PHE A 221 11.75 0.79 -4.92
C PHE A 221 12.68 1.79 -5.61
N LEU A 222 13.52 2.49 -4.85
CA LEU A 222 14.45 3.50 -5.38
C LEU A 222 15.41 2.89 -6.41
N LEU A 223 16.04 1.78 -6.06
CA LEU A 223 16.97 1.09 -6.95
C LEU A 223 16.29 0.61 -8.24
N LEU A 224 15.13 -0.03 -8.14
CA LEU A 224 14.42 -0.52 -9.33
C LEU A 224 13.81 0.63 -10.15
N ALA A 225 13.29 1.68 -9.53
CA ALA A 225 12.77 2.85 -10.25
C ALA A 225 13.85 3.53 -11.12
N ILE A 226 15.08 3.61 -10.60
CA ILE A 226 16.22 4.23 -11.30
C ILE A 226 16.82 3.27 -12.35
N PHE A 227 17.07 2.02 -11.96
CA PHE A 227 17.89 1.11 -12.75
C PHE A 227 17.10 0.13 -13.62
N ALA A 228 15.76 -0.03 -13.43
CA ALA A 228 14.95 -0.99 -14.16
C ALA A 228 15.15 -0.89 -15.69
N LYS A 229 15.21 0.33 -16.23
CA LYS A 229 15.43 0.56 -17.68
C LYS A 229 16.77 0.01 -18.19
N LYS A 230 17.80 0.00 -17.36
CA LYS A 230 19.14 -0.48 -17.70
C LYS A 230 19.27 -1.99 -17.50
N ILE A 231 18.58 -2.53 -16.51
CA ILE A 231 18.67 -3.94 -16.09
C ILE A 231 17.75 -4.82 -16.93
N ARG A 232 16.57 -4.32 -17.31
CA ARG A 232 15.52 -5.07 -17.98
C ARG A 232 15.96 -5.52 -19.38
N ARG A 233 16.02 -6.82 -19.58
CA ARG A 233 16.36 -7.48 -20.84
C ARG A 233 15.20 -8.27 -21.43
N TYR A 234 14.20 -8.62 -20.63
CA TYR A 234 13.00 -9.34 -21.03
C TYR A 234 11.82 -8.96 -20.14
N ASP A 235 10.61 -9.23 -20.65
CA ASP A 235 9.37 -8.96 -19.94
C ASP A 235 9.20 -9.92 -18.75
N GLY A 236 8.89 -9.39 -17.59
CA GLY A 236 8.78 -10.13 -16.33
C GLY A 236 10.08 -10.18 -15.50
N GLN A 237 11.21 -9.65 -16.01
CA GLN A 237 12.48 -9.69 -15.30
C GLN A 237 12.45 -8.86 -14.02
N ILE A 238 11.87 -7.67 -14.06
CA ILE A 238 11.82 -6.77 -12.91
C ILE A 238 10.93 -7.37 -11.81
N PHE A 239 9.84 -8.03 -12.20
CA PHE A 239 8.99 -8.73 -11.24
C PHE A 239 9.74 -9.89 -10.55
N LEU A 240 10.54 -10.65 -11.28
CA LEU A 240 11.38 -11.69 -10.67
C LEU A 240 12.44 -11.09 -9.72
N ILE A 241 13.01 -9.93 -10.05
CA ILE A 241 13.93 -9.22 -9.16
C ILE A 241 13.19 -8.75 -7.90
N TYR A 242 11.96 -8.23 -8.05
CA TYR A 242 11.10 -7.87 -6.90
C TYR A 242 10.88 -9.07 -5.98
N ILE A 243 10.53 -10.24 -6.52
CA ILE A 243 10.33 -11.47 -5.73
C ILE A 243 11.61 -11.85 -4.97
N CYS A 244 12.78 -11.76 -5.61
CA CYS A 244 14.06 -12.02 -4.95
C CYS A 244 14.33 -11.00 -3.83
N TRP A 245 14.13 -9.72 -4.10
CA TRP A 245 14.40 -8.63 -3.18
C TRP A 245 13.54 -8.73 -1.92
N TYR A 246 12.23 -8.80 -2.11
CA TYR A 246 11.27 -8.90 -1.03
C TYR A 246 11.36 -10.25 -0.30
N GLY A 247 11.52 -11.34 -1.04
CA GLY A 247 11.64 -12.68 -0.45
C GLY A 247 12.91 -12.85 0.39
N ALA A 248 14.03 -12.25 0.00
CA ALA A 248 15.26 -12.28 0.78
C ALA A 248 15.09 -11.58 2.14
N GLU A 249 14.49 -10.40 2.11
CA GLU A 249 14.18 -9.67 3.34
C GLU A 249 13.19 -10.45 4.21
N ARG A 250 12.10 -10.93 3.62
CA ARG A 250 11.08 -11.68 4.35
C ARG A 250 11.65 -12.94 5.01
N ALA A 251 12.58 -13.63 4.35
CA ALA A 251 13.24 -14.79 4.91
C ALA A 251 14.06 -14.45 6.17
N VAL A 252 14.68 -13.27 6.22
CA VAL A 252 15.45 -12.79 7.35
C VAL A 252 14.55 -12.26 8.46
N VAL A 253 13.65 -11.34 8.14
CA VAL A 253 12.78 -10.69 9.14
C VAL A 253 11.82 -11.66 9.79
N GLU A 254 11.33 -12.67 9.05
CA GLU A 254 10.49 -13.73 9.62
C GLU A 254 11.17 -14.49 10.76
N SER A 255 12.52 -14.59 10.74
CA SER A 255 13.26 -15.21 11.84
C SER A 255 13.26 -14.41 13.13
N LEU A 256 13.02 -13.10 13.03
CA LEU A 256 12.95 -12.18 14.18
C LEU A 256 11.52 -12.05 14.73
N ARG A 257 10.50 -12.24 13.90
CA ARG A 257 9.10 -11.99 14.24
C ARG A 257 8.56 -12.98 15.26
N THR A 258 7.68 -12.48 16.11
CA THR A 258 7.04 -13.21 17.20
C THR A 258 5.64 -13.72 16.85
N ASP A 259 5.03 -13.19 15.79
CA ASP A 259 3.68 -13.50 15.31
C ASP A 259 3.65 -14.39 14.06
N SER A 260 4.74 -15.13 13.79
CA SER A 260 4.87 -16.01 12.62
C SER A 260 3.92 -17.20 12.69
N LEU A 261 3.28 -17.54 11.55
CA LEU A 261 2.55 -18.79 11.41
C LEU A 261 3.53 -19.98 11.43
N VAL A 262 3.38 -20.86 12.41
CA VAL A 262 4.27 -22.01 12.63
C VAL A 262 3.50 -23.31 12.48
N ILE A 263 4.07 -24.27 11.73
CA ILE A 263 3.60 -25.65 11.66
C ILE A 263 4.75 -26.54 12.12
N GLY A 264 4.59 -27.18 13.29
CA GLY A 264 5.71 -27.86 13.97
C GLY A 264 6.80 -26.86 14.33
N ASN A 265 8.03 -27.11 13.90
CA ASN A 265 9.19 -26.21 14.12
C ASN A 265 9.52 -25.33 12.91
N VAL A 266 8.55 -25.14 12.00
CA VAL A 266 8.78 -24.49 10.71
C VAL A 266 7.93 -23.23 10.59
N ARG A 267 8.57 -22.11 10.30
CA ARG A 267 7.89 -20.85 9.94
C ARG A 267 7.46 -20.89 8.47
N VAL A 268 6.15 -21.01 8.24
CA VAL A 268 5.58 -21.22 6.89
C VAL A 268 5.96 -20.07 5.95
N SER A 269 5.85 -18.83 6.40
CA SER A 269 6.17 -17.66 5.60
C SER A 269 7.65 -17.61 5.21
N GLN A 270 8.56 -18.08 6.08
CA GLN A 270 10.00 -18.12 5.81
C GLN A 270 10.33 -19.12 4.69
N ILE A 271 9.78 -20.35 4.78
CA ILE A 271 9.99 -21.35 3.72
C ILE A 271 9.41 -20.89 2.41
N LEU A 272 8.21 -20.31 2.43
CA LEU A 272 7.61 -19.75 1.23
C LEU A 272 8.49 -18.67 0.60
N ALA A 273 9.03 -17.76 1.42
CA ALA A 273 9.93 -16.69 0.95
C ALA A 273 11.19 -17.26 0.31
N ILE A 274 11.87 -18.21 0.98
CA ILE A 274 13.07 -18.86 0.44
C ILE A 274 12.75 -19.60 -0.87
N THR A 275 11.63 -20.33 -0.91
CA THR A 275 11.19 -21.04 -2.11
C THR A 275 10.95 -20.08 -3.27
N CYS A 276 10.27 -18.96 -3.03
CA CYS A 276 10.05 -17.92 -4.03
C CYS A 276 11.35 -17.32 -4.55
N VAL A 277 12.33 -17.07 -3.67
CA VAL A 277 13.66 -16.58 -4.06
C VAL A 277 14.37 -17.58 -4.96
N VAL A 278 14.43 -18.86 -4.55
CA VAL A 278 15.10 -19.92 -5.32
C VAL A 278 14.45 -20.09 -6.71
N ILE A 279 13.12 -20.18 -6.77
CA ILE A 279 12.38 -20.30 -8.04
C ILE A 279 12.65 -19.07 -8.91
N SER A 280 12.61 -17.87 -8.33
CA SER A 280 12.86 -16.63 -9.07
C SER A 280 14.27 -16.58 -9.65
N ILE A 281 15.30 -16.99 -8.91
CA ILE A 281 16.68 -17.08 -9.40
C ILE A 281 16.78 -18.09 -10.55
N ILE A 282 16.20 -19.29 -10.39
CA ILE A 282 16.19 -20.32 -11.44
C ILE A 282 15.53 -19.79 -12.72
N LEU A 283 14.36 -19.14 -12.58
CA LEU A 283 13.64 -18.55 -13.72
C LEU A 283 14.45 -17.43 -14.40
N GLN A 284 15.09 -16.55 -13.61
CA GLN A 284 15.95 -15.49 -14.16
C GLN A 284 17.11 -16.06 -14.97
N ILE A 285 17.78 -17.12 -14.47
CA ILE A 285 18.87 -17.78 -15.20
C ILE A 285 18.34 -18.47 -16.47
N ALA A 286 17.25 -19.24 -16.36
CA ALA A 286 16.69 -20.00 -17.47
C ALA A 286 16.18 -19.06 -18.59
N ILE A 287 15.36 -18.06 -18.22
CA ILE A 287 14.81 -17.11 -19.19
C ILE A 287 15.92 -16.22 -19.77
N GLY A 288 16.83 -15.71 -18.90
CA GLY A 288 17.95 -14.89 -19.34
C GLY A 288 18.87 -15.62 -20.32
N THR A 289 19.15 -16.90 -20.08
CA THR A 289 19.93 -17.74 -21.01
C THR A 289 19.19 -17.97 -22.31
N LYS A 290 17.88 -18.25 -22.26
CA LYS A 290 17.04 -18.42 -23.45
C LYS A 290 17.03 -17.14 -24.30
N VAL A 291 16.78 -15.99 -23.67
CA VAL A 291 16.78 -14.68 -24.36
C VAL A 291 18.15 -14.37 -24.97
N LYS A 292 19.24 -14.66 -24.25
CA LYS A 292 20.61 -14.49 -24.77
C LYS A 292 20.87 -15.39 -26.00
N ARG A 293 20.32 -16.61 -26.01
CA ARG A 293 20.44 -17.54 -27.20
C ARG A 293 19.61 -17.06 -28.38
N MET A 294 18.45 -16.45 -28.14
CA MET A 294 17.60 -15.89 -29.22
C MET A 294 18.23 -14.64 -29.84
N GLY A 295 19.07 -13.93 -29.13
CA GLY A 295 19.79 -12.76 -29.64
C GLY A 295 18.85 -11.69 -30.20
N VAL A 296 19.04 -11.36 -31.51
CA VAL A 296 18.25 -10.33 -32.21
C VAL A 296 16.79 -10.73 -32.49
N ASP A 297 16.48 -12.02 -32.39
CA ASP A 297 15.11 -12.51 -32.61
C ASP A 297 14.18 -12.23 -31.42
N TYR A 298 14.75 -12.00 -30.24
CA TYR A 298 13.97 -11.62 -29.06
C TYR A 298 13.69 -10.13 -29.03
N ARG A 299 12.40 -9.76 -28.90
CA ARG A 299 11.97 -8.37 -28.70
C ARG A 299 11.10 -8.28 -27.47
N MET A 300 11.38 -7.30 -26.60
CA MET A 300 10.46 -6.95 -25.51
C MET A 300 9.14 -6.42 -26.10
N TYR A 301 8.05 -6.61 -25.39
CA TYR A 301 6.72 -6.19 -25.87
C TYR A 301 6.68 -4.72 -26.32
N LYS A 302 7.31 -3.82 -25.58
CA LYS A 302 7.40 -2.39 -25.93
C LYS A 302 8.00 -2.11 -27.31
N ASP A 303 8.84 -3.03 -27.82
CA ASP A 303 9.56 -2.87 -29.09
C ASP A 303 8.84 -3.56 -30.28
N THR A 304 7.72 -4.25 -29.99
CA THR A 304 6.89 -4.92 -31.01
C THR A 304 6.03 -3.92 -31.79
N ASN A 305 5.68 -4.29 -33.03
CA ASN A 305 4.78 -3.48 -33.85
C ASN A 305 3.38 -3.38 -33.21
N GLU A 306 2.90 -4.47 -32.58
CA GLU A 306 1.63 -4.50 -31.85
C GLU A 306 1.55 -3.40 -30.77
N SER A 307 2.61 -3.28 -29.94
CA SER A 307 2.67 -2.26 -28.89
C SER A 307 2.72 -0.84 -29.45
N LYS A 308 3.55 -0.61 -30.48
CA LYS A 308 3.71 0.71 -31.11
C LYS A 308 2.42 1.18 -31.76
N GLN A 309 1.76 0.29 -32.50
CA GLN A 309 0.47 0.60 -33.15
C GLN A 309 -0.60 0.90 -32.12
N MET A 310 -0.74 0.06 -31.09
CA MET A 310 -1.70 0.28 -30.00
C MET A 310 -1.49 1.63 -29.28
N LEU A 311 -0.24 2.02 -29.00
CA LEU A 311 0.06 3.31 -28.38
C LEU A 311 -0.22 4.48 -29.33
N ALA A 312 0.05 4.35 -30.62
CA ALA A 312 -0.28 5.36 -31.62
C ALA A 312 -1.81 5.58 -31.72
N GLU A 313 -2.58 4.48 -31.76
CA GLU A 313 -4.05 4.55 -31.72
C GLU A 313 -4.58 5.20 -30.44
N TYR A 314 -3.97 4.88 -29.28
CA TYR A 314 -4.34 5.49 -28.00
C TYR A 314 -4.07 7.01 -27.99
N GLU A 315 -2.92 7.46 -28.47
CA GLU A 315 -2.60 8.88 -28.55
C GLU A 315 -3.52 9.61 -29.54
N ALA A 316 -3.78 9.04 -30.73
CA ALA A 316 -4.70 9.62 -31.69
C ALA A 316 -6.12 9.80 -31.12
N ALA A 317 -6.64 8.77 -30.42
CA ALA A 317 -7.94 8.84 -29.78
C ALA A 317 -8.02 9.92 -28.69
N LYS A 318 -6.91 10.21 -28.01
CA LYS A 318 -6.86 11.25 -26.98
C LYS A 318 -6.94 12.66 -27.58
N PHE A 319 -6.34 12.88 -28.78
CA PHE A 319 -6.46 14.16 -29.48
C PHE A 319 -7.88 14.43 -29.99
N VAL A 320 -8.61 13.39 -30.43
CA VAL A 320 -10.01 13.52 -30.87
C VAL A 320 -10.97 13.83 -29.74
N LYS A 321 -10.64 13.41 -28.49
CA LYS A 321 -11.49 13.63 -27.29
C LYS A 321 -11.26 14.96 -26.60
N LYS A 322 -10.39 15.85 -27.08
CA LYS A 322 -10.27 17.21 -26.59
C LYS A 322 -11.26 18.08 -27.40
N PRO A 323 -12.47 18.43 -26.90
CA PRO A 323 -13.31 19.38 -27.59
C PRO A 323 -12.61 20.75 -27.57
N GLU A 324 -12.84 21.53 -28.63
CA GLU A 324 -12.58 22.96 -28.75
C GLU A 324 -13.41 23.72 -27.70
N ASP A 325 -13.00 23.72 -26.43
CA ASP A 325 -13.69 24.47 -25.37
C ASP A 325 -12.79 25.56 -24.74
N ASP A 326 -11.75 25.98 -25.46
CA ASP A 326 -10.88 27.09 -25.05
C ASP A 326 -10.78 28.21 -26.10
N THR A 327 -11.85 28.46 -26.85
CA THR A 327 -11.90 29.64 -27.74
C THR A 327 -13.25 30.34 -27.65
N ASN A 328 -13.54 30.97 -26.49
CA ASN A 328 -14.51 32.05 -26.39
C ASN A 328 -14.42 32.76 -25.02
N GLU A 329 -13.27 33.35 -24.74
CA GLU A 329 -13.15 34.46 -23.80
C GLU A 329 -11.96 35.30 -24.25
N ASP A 330 -12.16 36.10 -25.28
CA ASP A 330 -11.40 37.35 -25.52
C ASP A 330 -11.91 37.97 -26.84
N THR A 331 -13.11 38.52 -26.82
CA THR A 331 -13.49 39.64 -27.71
C THR A 331 -14.73 40.32 -27.13
N ALA A 332 -14.55 41.18 -26.18
CA ALA A 332 -15.45 42.31 -25.98
C ALA A 332 -14.59 43.57 -25.96
N SER A 333 -14.53 44.07 -27.13
CA SER A 333 -13.90 45.29 -27.57
C SER A 333 -14.31 46.53 -26.75
N THR A 334 -13.32 47.30 -26.44
CA THR A 334 -13.34 48.76 -26.46
C THR A 334 -14.22 49.31 -27.58
N ASP A 335 -15.18 50.13 -27.20
CA ASP A 335 -15.53 51.32 -27.96
C ASP A 335 -16.04 52.42 -27.02
N GLU A 336 -15.48 53.55 -27.26
CA GLU A 336 -15.54 54.88 -26.67
C GLU A 336 -16.89 55.56 -26.82
N VAL A 337 -17.05 56.59 -25.97
CA VAL A 337 -17.40 57.97 -26.24
C VAL A 337 -18.79 58.46 -25.81
N ALA A 338 -18.68 59.47 -24.93
CA ALA A 338 -19.33 60.75 -24.85
C ALA A 338 -20.65 60.95 -24.09
N GLU A 339 -20.46 61.68 -23.01
CA GLU A 339 -21.14 62.98 -22.64
C GLU A 339 -22.65 63.05 -22.78
N THR A 340 -23.34 63.34 -21.69
CA THR A 340 -23.82 64.62 -21.23
C THR A 340 -24.70 64.47 -19.99
N ASP A 341 -24.30 65.05 -18.92
CA ASP A 341 -24.83 66.19 -18.16
C ASP A 341 -26.36 66.28 -17.97
N THR A 342 -26.75 66.39 -16.75
CA THR A 342 -27.61 67.29 -16.02
C THR A 342 -28.42 66.66 -14.89
N THR A 343 -28.10 67.13 -13.67
CA THR A 343 -29.02 67.71 -12.63
C THR A 343 -30.27 66.90 -12.31
N ASP A 344 -30.65 66.67 -11.15
CA ASP A 344 -30.88 67.44 -9.94
C ASP A 344 -31.59 66.70 -8.86
N SER A 345 -31.22 66.97 -7.64
CA SER A 345 -31.98 67.16 -6.40
C SER A 345 -32.80 66.04 -5.76
N SER A 346 -32.50 65.98 -4.53
CA SER A 346 -33.30 65.98 -3.27
C SER A 346 -33.70 64.71 -2.65
N GLU A 347 -33.12 64.55 -1.49
CA GLU A 347 -33.67 64.68 -0.12
C GLU A 347 -34.68 63.60 0.30
N SER A 348 -34.31 63.06 1.36
CA SER A 348 -34.70 63.03 2.79
C SER A 348 -35.08 61.63 3.16
N ASP A 349 -34.53 61.11 4.13
CA ASP A 349 -34.61 61.24 5.57
C ASP A 349 -35.28 60.08 6.25
N GLU A 350 -34.67 59.75 7.31
CA GLU A 350 -35.15 59.17 8.59
C GLU A 350 -35.12 57.68 8.83
N THR A 351 -34.16 57.36 9.65
CA THR A 351 -34.17 56.39 10.78
C THR A 351 -35.18 56.87 11.85
N PRO A 352 -35.53 56.17 12.94
CA PRO A 352 -34.90 55.03 13.60
C PRO A 352 -35.84 54.09 14.42
N ALA A 353 -35.13 53.24 15.21
CA ALA A 353 -35.43 52.78 16.58
C ALA A 353 -36.26 51.51 16.78
N GLU A 354 -35.58 50.59 17.44
CA GLU A 354 -35.72 50.10 18.85
C GLU A 354 -36.95 49.23 19.06
N THR A 355 -36.84 48.19 19.74
CA THR A 355 -36.59 47.63 21.07
C THR A 355 -37.17 46.22 21.09
N ASP A 356 -36.53 45.34 21.60
CA ASP A 356 -36.27 44.86 22.97
C ASP A 356 -37.07 43.65 23.41
N THR A 357 -36.36 42.80 24.04
CA THR A 357 -36.71 41.92 25.20
C THR A 357 -37.43 40.58 25.03
N ASN A 358 -36.70 39.62 25.49
CA ASN A 358 -36.84 38.83 26.73
C ASN A 358 -37.37 37.41 26.66
N GLN A 359 -36.45 36.55 27.10
CA GLN A 359 -36.62 35.52 28.20
C GLN A 359 -37.79 34.53 28.02
N THR A 360 -37.59 33.28 28.21
CA THR A 360 -37.27 32.46 29.38
C THR A 360 -37.42 30.99 29.02
N GLU A 361 -36.45 30.25 29.47
CA GLU A 361 -36.46 29.12 30.40
C GLU A 361 -37.40 27.91 30.20
N LYS A 362 -36.76 26.74 30.38
CA LYS A 362 -37.22 25.45 30.95
C LYS A 362 -38.02 24.56 29.99
N GLU A 363 -37.61 23.34 29.81
CA GLU A 363 -37.22 22.22 30.68
C GLU A 363 -36.24 21.29 29.95
#